data_7d5b7f6d820705b889eb396e894c19b3
#
_entry.id   7d5b7f6d820705b889eb396e894c19b3
#
_cell.length_a   1.000
_cell.length_b   1.000
_cell.length_c   1.000
_cell.angle_alpha   90.00
_cell.angle_beta   90.00
_cell.angle_gamma   90.00
#
_symmetry.space_group_name_H-M   'P 1'
#
loop_
_entity.id
_entity.type
_entity.pdbx_description
1 polymer ?
#
loop_
_entity_poly.entity_id
_entity_poly.type
_entity_poly.pdbx_seq_one_letter_code
_entity_poly.pdbx_strand_id
1 'polypeptide(L)'
;MKKVAILQSNYIPWKGYFDLMNSVDEFILYDDMQYTKRDWRNRNKVQTPNGLQWLSIPVMVKGKYFQKISKTKISDNNWGKKHWNVLKQNYSKAQHFKEYKDVFEDL
;
A
#
# COMPACT_ATOMS: atom_id res chain seq x y z
N MET A 1 -4.15 27.13 14.70
CA MET A 1 -4.35 25.84 15.39
C MET A 1 -3.69 24.73 14.57
N LYS A 2 -2.91 23.90 15.22
CA LYS A 2 -2.26 22.77 14.57
C LYS A 2 -3.26 21.62 14.34
N LYS A 3 -3.31 21.12 13.11
CA LYS A 3 -4.16 19.99 12.73
C LYS A 3 -3.32 18.73 12.64
N VAL A 4 -3.80 17.63 13.22
CA VAL A 4 -3.10 16.35 13.25
C VAL A 4 -4.04 15.24 12.81
N ALA A 5 -3.54 14.30 11.98
CA ALA A 5 -4.26 13.08 11.63
C ALA A 5 -3.44 11.85 12.03
N ILE A 6 -4.12 10.81 12.49
CA ILE A 6 -3.50 9.56 12.93
C ILE A 6 -4.20 8.40 12.24
N LEU A 7 -3.48 7.66 11.40
CA LEU A 7 -4.02 6.50 10.67
C LEU A 7 -2.97 5.40 10.57
N GLN A 8 -3.44 4.16 10.41
CA GLN A 8 -2.55 3.04 10.13
C GLN A 8 -2.03 3.10 8.67
N SER A 9 -0.87 2.48 8.43
CA SER A 9 -0.32 2.34 7.09
C SER A 9 -1.23 1.48 6.21
N ASN A 10 -1.39 1.89 4.95
CA ASN A 10 -2.10 1.13 3.91
C ASN A 10 -1.21 1.00 2.69
N TYR A 11 -1.33 -0.11 1.97
CA TYR A 11 -0.63 -0.32 0.71
C TYR A 11 -1.41 0.32 -0.44
N ILE A 12 -0.77 1.21 -1.20
CA ILE A 12 -1.36 2.00 -2.29
C ILE A 12 -2.68 2.64 -1.81
N PRO A 13 -2.62 3.56 -0.84
CA PRO A 13 -3.84 4.13 -0.26
C PRO A 13 -4.69 4.86 -1.30
N TRP A 14 -5.99 4.91 -1.04
CA TRP A 14 -6.91 5.64 -1.89
C TRP A 14 -6.67 7.16 -1.84
N LYS A 15 -7.25 7.88 -2.81
CA LYS A 15 -7.03 9.33 -2.95
C LYS A 15 -7.35 10.10 -1.67
N GLY A 16 -8.44 9.75 -0.98
CA GLY A 16 -8.85 10.45 0.24
C GLY A 16 -7.83 10.34 1.38
N TYR A 17 -7.05 9.26 1.42
CA TYR A 17 -5.95 9.10 2.38
C TYR A 17 -4.89 10.19 2.17
N PHE A 18 -4.50 10.44 0.91
CA PHE A 18 -3.53 11.47 0.57
C PHE A 18 -4.10 12.88 0.73
N ASP A 19 -5.39 13.08 0.44
CA ASP A 19 -6.06 14.37 0.67
C ASP A 19 -6.06 14.72 2.15
N LEU A 20 -6.32 13.74 3.03
CA LEU A 20 -6.24 13.94 4.47
C LEU A 20 -4.81 14.29 4.90
N MET A 21 -3.82 13.57 4.37
CA MET A 21 -2.41 13.82 4.67
C MET A 21 -2.03 15.27 4.30
N ASN A 22 -2.50 15.76 3.17
CA ASN A 22 -2.22 17.11 2.68
C ASN A 22 -2.97 18.20 3.46
N SER A 23 -4.07 17.88 4.13
CA SER A 23 -4.93 18.84 4.83
C SER A 23 -4.51 19.10 6.28
N VAL A 24 -3.52 18.37 6.81
CA VAL A 24 -3.08 18.47 8.21
C VAL A 24 -1.63 18.95 8.30
N ASP A 25 -1.25 19.48 9.46
CA ASP A 25 0.11 19.93 9.73
C ASP A 25 1.05 18.78 10.07
N GLU A 26 0.53 17.74 10.74
CA GLU A 26 1.26 16.51 11.02
C GLU A 26 0.39 15.30 10.72
N PHE A 27 0.99 14.30 10.08
CA PHE A 27 0.38 13.01 9.80
C PHE A 27 1.18 11.92 10.52
N ILE A 28 0.50 11.15 11.38
CA ILE A 28 1.14 10.12 12.20
C ILE A 28 0.68 8.75 11.71
N LEU A 29 1.62 7.89 11.32
CA LEU A 29 1.37 6.49 10.98
C LEU A 29 1.30 5.69 12.28
N TYR A 30 0.09 5.22 12.62
CA TYR A 30 -0.17 4.51 13.87
C TYR A 30 -0.04 3.00 13.67
N ASP A 31 1.20 2.52 13.52
CA ASP A 31 1.50 1.12 13.20
C ASP A 31 1.78 0.25 14.44
N ASP A 32 1.56 0.80 15.64
CA ASP A 32 1.55 0.02 16.89
C ASP A 32 0.24 -0.73 17.12
N MET A 33 -0.74 -0.55 16.23
CA MET A 33 -1.98 -1.30 16.24
C MET A 33 -1.79 -2.72 15.74
N GLN A 34 -2.68 -3.62 16.14
CA GLN A 34 -2.66 -5.01 15.68
C GLN A 34 -2.81 -5.09 14.16
N TYR A 35 -1.99 -5.92 13.50
CA TYR A 35 -2.14 -6.22 12.09
C TYR A 35 -3.45 -7.00 11.86
N THR A 36 -4.23 -6.56 10.87
CA THR A 36 -5.49 -7.20 10.49
C THR A 36 -5.34 -7.88 9.14
N LYS A 37 -5.68 -9.17 9.07
CA LYS A 37 -5.69 -9.91 7.81
C LYS A 37 -6.81 -9.42 6.90
N ARG A 38 -6.58 -9.51 5.59
CA ARG A 38 -7.59 -9.21 4.55
C ARG A 38 -8.13 -7.79 4.64
N ASP A 39 -7.29 -6.86 5.08
CA ASP A 39 -7.56 -5.43 5.13
C ASP A 39 -6.58 -4.70 4.20
N TRP A 40 -6.68 -3.38 4.12
CA TRP A 40 -5.88 -2.55 3.22
C TRP A 40 -4.42 -2.36 3.67
N ARG A 41 -3.99 -3.02 4.76
CA ARG A 41 -2.64 -2.86 5.33
C ARG A 41 -1.55 -3.31 4.37
N ASN A 42 -1.73 -4.47 3.73
CA ASN A 42 -0.73 -5.06 2.85
C ASN A 42 -1.26 -5.42 1.47
N ARG A 43 -2.43 -4.93 1.08
CA ARG A 43 -3.02 -5.27 -0.22
C ARG A 43 -3.90 -4.16 -0.75
N ASN A 44 -4.06 -4.16 -2.07
CA ASN A 44 -5.02 -3.30 -2.76
C ASN A 44 -5.43 -3.97 -4.06
N LYS A 45 -6.48 -3.44 -4.68
CA LYS A 45 -6.96 -3.93 -5.97
C LYS A 45 -6.40 -3.09 -7.10
N VAL A 46 -6.09 -3.74 -8.22
CA VAL A 46 -5.67 -3.06 -9.45
C VAL A 46 -6.56 -3.50 -10.60
N GLN A 47 -6.71 -2.63 -11.59
CA GLN A 47 -7.49 -2.92 -12.80
C GLN A 47 -6.67 -3.77 -13.76
N THR A 48 -7.26 -4.86 -14.24
CA THR A 48 -6.67 -5.70 -15.29
C THR A 48 -7.70 -5.93 -16.40
N PRO A 49 -7.29 -6.45 -17.58
CA PRO A 49 -8.25 -6.81 -18.63
C PRO A 49 -9.33 -7.81 -18.19
N ASN A 50 -9.04 -8.59 -17.15
CA ASN A 50 -9.97 -9.59 -16.59
C ASN A 50 -10.75 -9.06 -15.37
N GLY A 51 -10.74 -7.74 -15.12
CA GLY A 51 -11.40 -7.10 -13.99
C GLY A 51 -10.42 -6.70 -12.88
N LEU A 52 -10.95 -6.44 -11.69
CA LEU A 52 -10.13 -6.06 -10.54
C LEU A 52 -9.40 -7.28 -9.97
N GLN A 53 -8.12 -7.11 -9.68
CA GLN A 53 -7.27 -8.15 -9.11
C GLN A 53 -6.57 -7.63 -7.86
N TRP A 54 -6.48 -8.47 -6.82
CA TRP A 54 -5.73 -8.14 -5.62
C TRP A 54 -4.23 -8.20 -5.84
N LEU A 55 -3.51 -7.18 -5.35
CA LEU A 55 -2.07 -7.23 -5.13
C LEU A 55 -1.81 -7.24 -3.63
N SER A 56 -1.17 -8.29 -3.14
CA SER A 56 -0.87 -8.44 -1.72
C SER A 56 0.64 -8.54 -1.49
N ILE A 57 1.14 -7.80 -0.50
CA ILE A 57 2.49 -7.99 -0.01
C ILE A 57 2.45 -9.20 0.93
N PRO A 58 3.17 -10.29 0.63
CA PRO A 58 3.16 -11.47 1.50
C PRO A 58 3.83 -11.15 2.84
N VAL A 59 3.16 -11.48 3.93
CA VAL A 59 3.64 -11.21 5.28
C VAL A 59 3.57 -12.47 6.14
N MET A 60 4.42 -12.54 7.17
CA MET A 60 4.47 -13.65 8.11
C MET A 60 3.36 -13.50 9.15
N VAL A 61 2.30 -14.31 9.05
CA VAL A 61 1.13 -14.21 9.95
C VAL A 61 0.88 -15.48 10.76
N LYS A 62 1.41 -16.63 10.34
CA LYS A 62 1.16 -17.92 11.01
C LYS A 62 1.67 -17.85 12.45
N GLY A 63 0.78 -18.14 13.41
CA GLY A 63 1.11 -18.10 14.83
C GLY A 63 1.30 -16.71 15.41
N LYS A 64 1.00 -15.64 14.65
CA LYS A 64 1.26 -14.26 15.05
C LYS A 64 -0.02 -13.41 15.02
N TYR A 65 -1.10 -13.94 15.59
CA TYR A 65 -2.42 -13.31 15.53
C TYR A 65 -2.45 -11.89 16.11
N PHE A 66 -1.72 -11.64 17.20
CA PHE A 66 -1.71 -10.37 17.90
C PHE A 66 -0.54 -9.45 17.55
N GLN A 67 0.20 -9.73 16.48
CA GLN A 67 1.35 -8.89 16.12
C GLN A 67 0.91 -7.48 15.70
N LYS A 68 1.75 -6.48 16.02
CA LYS A 68 1.55 -5.11 15.58
C LYS A 68 1.93 -4.95 14.10
N ILE A 69 1.34 -3.94 13.42
CA ILE A 69 1.70 -3.62 12.02
C ILE A 69 3.21 -3.38 11.91
N SER A 70 3.79 -2.59 12.82
CA SER A 70 5.22 -2.26 12.82
C SER A 70 6.13 -3.47 13.02
N LYS A 71 5.62 -4.58 13.55
CA LYS A 71 6.37 -5.83 13.78
C LYS A 71 6.08 -6.91 12.75
N THR A 72 5.17 -6.65 11.82
CA THR A 72 4.82 -7.60 10.75
C THR A 72 5.95 -7.63 9.72
N LYS A 73 6.46 -8.84 9.42
CA LYS A 73 7.56 -9.02 8.48
C LYS A 73 7.08 -9.54 7.14
N ILE A 74 7.70 -9.05 6.07
CA ILE A 74 7.44 -9.51 4.71
C ILE A 74 8.09 -10.89 4.53
N SER A 75 7.33 -11.86 3.97
CA SER A 75 7.80 -13.24 3.79
C SER A 75 8.48 -13.51 2.45
N ASP A 76 8.35 -12.61 1.46
CA ASP A 76 8.96 -12.73 0.13
C ASP A 76 9.55 -11.39 -0.28
N ASN A 77 10.87 -11.30 -0.36
CA ASN A 77 11.56 -10.04 -0.71
C ASN A 77 11.43 -9.64 -2.18
N ASN A 78 10.91 -10.53 -3.04
CA ASN A 78 10.70 -10.23 -4.46
C ASN A 78 9.31 -9.64 -4.73
N TRP A 79 8.52 -9.34 -3.72
CA TRP A 79 7.16 -8.83 -3.88
C TRP A 79 7.10 -7.52 -4.69
N GLY A 80 8.07 -6.63 -4.46
CA GLY A 80 8.10 -5.32 -5.12
C GLY A 80 8.26 -5.46 -6.63
N LYS A 81 9.17 -6.33 -7.07
CA LYS A 81 9.38 -6.60 -8.49
C LYS A 81 8.15 -7.22 -9.14
N LYS A 82 7.51 -8.17 -8.46
CA LYS A 82 6.30 -8.82 -8.96
C LYS A 82 5.14 -7.82 -9.10
N HIS A 83 4.94 -6.97 -8.09
CA HIS A 83 3.89 -5.95 -8.11
C HIS A 83 4.15 -4.90 -9.19
N TRP A 84 5.40 -4.45 -9.34
CA TRP A 84 5.76 -3.49 -10.38
C TRP A 84 5.48 -4.04 -11.77
N ASN A 85 5.79 -5.31 -12.03
CA ASN A 85 5.51 -5.95 -13.31
C ASN A 85 4.00 -5.98 -13.61
N VAL A 86 3.17 -6.28 -12.61
CA VAL A 86 1.71 -6.26 -12.77
C VAL A 86 1.22 -4.84 -13.07
N LEU A 87 1.69 -3.84 -12.34
CA LEU A 87 1.30 -2.44 -12.55
C LEU A 87 1.73 -1.95 -13.92
N LYS A 88 2.97 -2.22 -14.32
CA LYS A 88 3.49 -1.83 -15.62
C LYS A 88 2.71 -2.48 -16.76
N GLN A 89 2.40 -3.76 -16.65
CA GLN A 89 1.67 -4.49 -17.67
C GLN A 89 0.24 -3.96 -17.87
N ASN A 90 -0.44 -3.57 -16.79
CA ASN A 90 -1.85 -3.16 -16.82
C ASN A 90 -2.06 -1.66 -17.02
N TYR A 91 -1.07 -0.81 -16.65
CA TYR A 91 -1.21 0.64 -16.69
C TYR A 91 -0.26 1.35 -17.68
N SER A 92 0.55 0.60 -18.45
CA SER A 92 1.53 1.19 -19.37
C SER A 92 0.92 2.11 -20.43
N LYS A 93 -0.37 1.91 -20.76
CA LYS A 93 -1.10 2.74 -21.71
C LYS A 93 -1.92 3.85 -21.05
N ALA A 94 -1.87 3.97 -19.74
CA ALA A 94 -2.58 5.04 -19.04
C ALA A 94 -1.96 6.40 -19.39
N GLN A 95 -2.82 7.45 -19.37
CA GLN A 95 -2.48 8.78 -19.86
C GLN A 95 -1.18 9.36 -19.29
N HIS A 96 -0.93 9.18 -18.00
CA HIS A 96 0.22 9.78 -17.32
C HIS A 96 1.26 8.75 -16.88
N PHE A 97 1.19 7.52 -17.38
CA PHE A 97 2.10 6.45 -16.94
C PHE A 97 3.55 6.81 -17.19
N LYS A 98 3.89 7.34 -18.38
CA LYS A 98 5.26 7.69 -18.74
C LYS A 98 5.86 8.77 -17.83
N GLU A 99 5.02 9.67 -17.32
CA GLU A 99 5.46 10.77 -16.46
C GLU A 99 5.88 10.28 -15.07
N TYR A 100 5.21 9.25 -14.55
CA TYR A 100 5.35 8.83 -13.17
C TYR A 100 6.01 7.45 -12.99
N LYS A 101 6.25 6.71 -14.07
CA LYS A 101 6.76 5.33 -13.97
C LYS A 101 8.07 5.22 -13.20
N ASP A 102 8.99 6.15 -13.41
CA ASP A 102 10.32 6.09 -12.77
C ASP A 102 10.21 6.31 -11.25
N VAL A 103 9.30 7.19 -10.83
CA VAL A 103 9.06 7.45 -9.41
C VAL A 103 8.55 6.19 -8.72
N PHE A 104 7.57 5.50 -9.32
CA PHE A 104 7.01 4.28 -8.74
C PHE A 104 7.96 3.10 -8.80
N GLU A 105 8.78 3.00 -9.85
CA GLU A 105 9.76 1.92 -9.96
C GLU A 105 10.82 1.99 -8.87
N ASP A 106 11.22 3.20 -8.50
CA ASP A 106 12.28 3.43 -7.50
C ASP A 106 11.80 3.31 -6.05
N LEU A 107 10.51 3.20 -5.82
CA LEU A 107 9.95 3.11 -4.45
C LEU A 107 10.20 1.74 -3.75
#